data_21efbeda6223cb80522366bc5befe5ec
#
_entry.id   21efbeda6223cb80522366bc5befe5ec
#
_cell.length_a   1.000
_cell.length_b   1.000
_cell.length_c   1.000
_cell.angle_alpha   90.00
_cell.angle_beta   90.00
_cell.angle_gamma   90.00
#
_symmetry.space_group_name_H-M   'P 1'
#
loop_
_entity.id
_entity.type
_entity.pdbx_description
1 polymer ?
#
loop_
_entity_poly.entity_id
_entity_poly.type
_entity_poly.pdbx_seq_one_letter_code
_entity_poly.pdbx_strand_id
1 'polypeptide(L)'
;KYGIIYVRYLDEEGTIMKQIIISVGREFGSGGHIVAQKLAEHYDIPIFNKELLEEMARKEGYSEKALEKYDEKPVNFGFMPLPYAGGNIPIEQEIAMKQFEFIKNKADAGESFVIVGRCADEILAYNPNLVSVFITGDRESKIARVMDREGLDRKQAINKMKRMDKIRKTYH
;
A
#
# COMPACT_ATOMS: atom_id res chain seq x y z
N LYS A 1 -30.58 -16.82 -0.71
CA LYS A 1 -29.99 -17.06 0.63
C LYS A 1 -28.51 -17.20 0.44
N TYR A 2 -27.75 -16.12 0.66
CA TYR A 2 -26.29 -16.17 0.71
C TYR A 2 -25.90 -16.47 2.16
N GLY A 3 -25.33 -17.65 2.39
CA GLY A 3 -24.75 -18.00 3.67
C GLY A 3 -23.48 -17.17 3.86
N ILE A 4 -23.39 -16.42 4.94
CA ILE A 4 -22.15 -15.76 5.37
C ILE A 4 -21.22 -16.88 5.85
N ILE A 5 -20.21 -17.20 5.04
CA ILE A 5 -19.14 -18.09 5.44
C ILE A 5 -18.16 -17.24 6.24
N TYR A 6 -18.20 -17.35 7.55
CA TYR A 6 -17.11 -16.81 8.39
C TYR A 6 -15.86 -17.68 8.13
N VAL A 7 -14.93 -17.16 7.36
CA VAL A 7 -13.60 -17.78 7.25
C VAL A 7 -12.89 -17.49 8.56
N ARG A 8 -12.77 -18.51 9.40
CA ARG A 8 -12.01 -18.42 10.65
C ARG A 8 -10.57 -18.78 10.32
N TYR A 9 -9.67 -17.82 10.55
CA TYR A 9 -8.24 -18.08 10.46
C TYR A 9 -7.84 -18.77 11.76
N LEU A 10 -7.22 -19.94 11.62
CA LEU A 10 -6.65 -20.68 12.73
C LEU A 10 -5.13 -20.51 12.65
N ASP A 11 -4.50 -20.20 13.78
CA ASP A 11 -3.06 -20.33 13.91
C ASP A 11 -2.64 -21.81 13.94
N GLU A 12 -1.34 -22.07 14.08
CA GLU A 12 -0.79 -23.44 14.14
C GLU A 12 -1.34 -24.26 15.31
N GLU A 13 -1.90 -23.60 16.33
CA GLU A 13 -2.52 -24.21 17.52
C GLU A 13 -4.04 -24.39 17.37
N GLY A 14 -4.63 -24.00 16.23
CA GLY A 14 -6.07 -24.07 15.98
C GLY A 14 -6.90 -22.97 16.65
N THR A 15 -6.25 -21.91 17.12
CA THR A 15 -6.91 -20.75 17.71
C THR A 15 -7.38 -19.77 16.63
N ILE A 16 -8.55 -19.17 16.81
CA ILE A 16 -9.08 -18.16 15.89
C ILE A 16 -8.16 -16.93 15.91
N MET A 17 -7.49 -16.66 14.80
CA MET A 17 -6.75 -15.40 14.65
C MET A 17 -7.71 -14.23 14.76
N LYS A 18 -7.48 -13.37 15.75
CA LYS A 18 -8.32 -12.20 15.98
C LYS A 18 -8.10 -11.10 14.95
N GLN A 19 -6.96 -11.08 14.29
CA GLN A 19 -6.57 -10.05 13.32
C GLN A 19 -5.64 -10.66 12.27
N ILE A 20 -5.79 -10.25 11.00
CA ILE A 20 -4.80 -10.46 9.95
C ILE A 20 -4.59 -9.15 9.18
N ILE A 21 -3.32 -8.76 9.01
CA ILE A 21 -2.93 -7.61 8.23
C ILE A 21 -2.00 -8.11 7.12
N ILE A 22 -2.36 -7.84 5.86
CA ILE A 22 -1.55 -8.29 4.72
C ILE A 22 -0.99 -7.06 4.01
N SER A 23 0.33 -6.85 4.11
CA SER A 23 1.05 -5.83 3.33
C SER A 23 1.48 -6.41 1.99
N VAL A 24 1.10 -5.75 0.89
CA VAL A 24 1.43 -6.17 -0.47
C VAL A 24 2.36 -5.16 -1.14
N GLY A 25 3.66 -5.44 -1.06
CA GLY A 25 4.70 -4.82 -1.88
C GLY A 25 4.68 -5.39 -3.31
N ARG A 26 5.12 -4.63 -4.31
CA ARG A 26 5.04 -5.10 -5.69
C ARG A 26 5.94 -4.33 -6.65
N GLU A 27 6.41 -5.02 -7.70
CA GLU A 27 6.96 -4.38 -8.88
C GLU A 27 5.86 -3.78 -9.76
N PHE A 28 6.21 -2.78 -10.59
CA PHE A 28 5.26 -2.18 -11.52
C PHE A 28 4.94 -3.17 -12.65
N GLY A 29 3.65 -3.36 -12.91
CA GLY A 29 3.18 -4.33 -13.91
C GLY A 29 3.14 -5.79 -13.42
N SER A 30 3.56 -6.12 -12.19
CA SER A 30 3.54 -7.50 -11.67
C SER A 30 2.14 -8.10 -11.47
N GLY A 31 1.10 -7.25 -11.41
CA GLY A 31 -0.26 -7.67 -11.05
C GLY A 31 -0.52 -7.68 -9.54
N GLY A 32 0.39 -7.10 -8.75
CA GLY A 32 0.26 -7.09 -7.28
C GLY A 32 -1.04 -6.47 -6.77
N HIS A 33 -1.61 -5.49 -7.48
CA HIS A 33 -2.93 -4.94 -7.12
C HIS A 33 -4.06 -5.99 -7.25
N ILE A 34 -4.03 -6.78 -8.33
CA ILE A 34 -5.00 -7.86 -8.54
C ILE A 34 -4.86 -8.93 -7.45
N VAL A 35 -3.62 -9.27 -7.07
CA VAL A 35 -3.36 -10.21 -5.97
C VAL A 35 -3.92 -9.65 -4.66
N ALA A 36 -3.67 -8.38 -4.37
CA ALA A 36 -4.19 -7.73 -3.16
C ALA A 36 -5.72 -7.73 -3.10
N GLN A 37 -6.40 -7.45 -4.22
CA GLN A 37 -7.86 -7.53 -4.31
C GLN A 37 -8.37 -8.94 -4.03
N LYS A 38 -7.76 -9.96 -4.66
CA LYS A 38 -8.14 -11.36 -4.42
C LYS A 38 -7.90 -11.81 -2.99
N LEU A 39 -6.85 -11.31 -2.34
CA LEU A 39 -6.61 -11.57 -0.92
C LEU A 39 -7.71 -10.92 -0.05
N ALA A 40 -8.05 -9.65 -0.33
CA ALA A 40 -9.11 -8.95 0.39
C ALA A 40 -10.47 -9.65 0.23
N GLU A 41 -10.81 -10.08 -0.99
CA GLU A 41 -12.02 -10.86 -1.29
C GLU A 41 -12.01 -12.24 -0.59
N HIS A 42 -10.86 -12.95 -0.64
CA HIS A 42 -10.74 -14.29 -0.05
C HIS A 42 -10.91 -14.26 1.47
N TYR A 43 -10.37 -13.24 2.10
CA TYR A 43 -10.43 -13.07 3.54
C TYR A 43 -11.62 -12.26 4.04
N ASP A 44 -12.44 -11.73 3.13
CA ASP A 44 -13.57 -10.82 3.43
C ASP A 44 -13.14 -9.65 4.33
N ILE A 45 -12.02 -9.02 3.98
CA ILE A 45 -11.44 -7.88 4.70
C ILE A 45 -11.22 -6.69 3.76
N PRO A 46 -11.27 -5.45 4.27
CA PRO A 46 -11.08 -4.26 3.46
C PRO A 46 -9.68 -4.17 2.84
N ILE A 47 -9.59 -3.52 1.68
CA ILE A 47 -8.33 -3.19 1.02
C ILE A 47 -8.06 -1.70 1.13
N PHE A 48 -6.86 -1.35 1.61
CA PHE A 48 -6.35 0.03 1.65
C PHE A 48 -5.35 0.21 0.51
N ASN A 49 -5.81 0.83 -0.53
CA ASN A 49 -5.02 1.16 -1.70
C ASN A 49 -4.79 2.67 -1.81
N LYS A 50 -4.09 3.11 -2.85
CA LYS A 50 -3.80 4.51 -3.11
C LYS A 50 -5.09 5.35 -3.15
N GLU A 51 -6.09 4.88 -3.89
CA GLU A 51 -7.33 5.61 -4.14
C GLU A 51 -8.10 5.90 -2.85
N LEU A 52 -8.20 4.90 -1.96
CA LEU A 52 -8.85 5.07 -0.67
C LEU A 52 -8.11 6.07 0.23
N LEU A 53 -6.78 5.96 0.29
CA LEU A 53 -5.96 6.84 1.13
C LEU A 53 -5.97 8.29 0.62
N GLU A 54 -6.06 8.49 -0.70
CA GLU A 54 -6.24 9.82 -1.28
C GLU A 54 -7.63 10.39 -0.99
N GLU A 55 -8.68 9.57 -1.08
CA GLU A 55 -10.03 9.99 -0.72
C GLU A 55 -10.12 10.44 0.74
N MET A 56 -9.45 9.74 1.63
CA MET A 56 -9.36 10.14 3.04
C MET A 56 -8.65 11.47 3.20
N ALA A 57 -7.52 11.66 2.54
CA ALA A 57 -6.80 12.93 2.59
C ALA A 57 -7.63 14.09 2.02
N ARG A 58 -8.41 13.87 0.94
CA ARG A 58 -9.37 14.86 0.44
C ARG A 58 -10.44 15.23 1.48
N LYS A 59 -10.95 14.25 2.21
CA LYS A 59 -11.93 14.49 3.29
C LYS A 59 -11.35 15.30 4.46
N GLU A 60 -10.04 15.21 4.68
CA GLU A 60 -9.31 16.04 5.64
C GLU A 60 -8.93 17.43 5.10
N GLY A 61 -9.30 17.75 3.85
CA GLY A 61 -9.13 19.08 3.25
C GLY A 61 -7.85 19.27 2.42
N TYR A 62 -7.09 18.21 2.16
CA TYR A 62 -5.93 18.30 1.27
C TYR A 62 -6.32 18.49 -0.19
N SER A 63 -5.64 19.41 -0.88
CA SER A 63 -5.93 19.72 -2.27
C SER A 63 -5.41 18.64 -3.24
N GLU A 64 -6.06 18.48 -4.40
CA GLU A 64 -5.59 17.60 -5.47
C GLU A 64 -4.11 17.86 -5.84
N LYS A 65 -3.71 19.12 -5.92
CA LYS A 65 -2.33 19.50 -6.21
C LYS A 65 -1.33 19.01 -5.15
N ALA A 66 -1.74 18.94 -3.88
CA ALA A 66 -0.92 18.39 -2.81
C ALA A 66 -0.78 16.88 -2.93
N LEU A 67 -1.87 16.18 -3.30
CA LEU A 67 -1.90 14.74 -3.51
C LEU A 67 -1.06 14.32 -4.73
N GLU A 68 -1.15 15.06 -5.85
CA GLU A 68 -0.30 14.85 -7.03
C GLU A 68 1.19 14.99 -6.69
N LYS A 69 1.57 16.05 -5.97
CA LYS A 69 2.95 16.25 -5.52
C LYS A 69 3.44 15.14 -4.60
N TYR A 70 2.58 14.66 -3.71
CA TYR A 70 2.88 13.54 -2.83
C TYR A 70 3.15 12.25 -3.61
N ASP A 71 2.41 12.02 -4.70
CA ASP A 71 2.56 10.82 -5.53
C ASP A 71 3.84 10.84 -6.39
N GLU A 72 4.30 12.04 -6.77
CA GLU A 72 5.50 12.23 -7.60
C GLU A 72 6.82 12.24 -6.80
N LYS A 73 6.75 12.55 -5.50
CA LYS A 73 7.93 12.64 -4.65
C LYS A 73 7.97 11.50 -3.63
N PRO A 74 9.03 10.68 -3.63
CA PRO A 74 9.24 9.73 -2.55
C PRO A 74 9.44 10.48 -1.23
N VAL A 75 8.67 10.10 -0.22
CA VAL A 75 8.89 10.58 1.15
C VAL A 75 10.07 9.81 1.73
N ASN A 76 11.14 10.51 2.05
CA ASN A 76 12.35 9.89 2.57
C ASN A 76 12.19 9.65 4.08
N PHE A 77 11.86 8.42 4.48
CA PHE A 77 11.59 8.03 5.86
C PHE A 77 12.81 8.18 6.80
N GLY A 78 14.03 8.10 6.25
CA GLY A 78 15.26 8.30 7.02
C GLY A 78 15.49 9.74 7.52
N PHE A 79 14.71 10.68 7.02
CA PHE A 79 14.72 12.10 7.41
C PHE A 79 13.33 12.56 7.87
N MET A 80 12.64 11.80 8.72
CA MET A 80 11.50 12.36 9.44
C MET A 80 12.04 13.46 10.36
N PRO A 81 11.66 14.74 10.15
CA PRO A 81 12.01 15.76 11.12
C PRO A 81 11.32 15.37 12.44
N LEU A 82 12.13 15.28 13.49
CA LEU A 82 11.60 15.16 14.83
C LEU A 82 10.60 16.33 15.04
N PRO A 83 9.47 16.12 15.71
CA PRO A 83 8.41 17.14 15.89
C PRO A 83 8.88 18.45 16.55
N TYR A 84 10.14 18.55 16.90
CA TYR A 84 10.73 19.66 17.68
C TYR A 84 11.49 20.71 16.86
N ALA A 85 11.59 20.56 15.54
CA ALA A 85 12.45 21.44 14.74
C ALA A 85 11.75 22.68 14.16
N GLY A 86 10.66 23.20 14.74
CA GLY A 86 10.10 24.55 14.47
C GLY A 86 9.96 25.01 13.00
N GLY A 87 10.07 24.09 12.05
CA GLY A 87 9.97 24.34 10.62
C GLY A 87 8.64 23.86 10.05
N ASN A 88 8.17 24.54 9.00
CA ASN A 88 7.00 24.07 8.24
C ASN A 88 7.29 22.70 7.62
N ILE A 89 6.57 21.67 8.07
CA ILE A 89 6.64 20.34 7.47
C ILE A 89 6.08 20.43 6.04
N PRO A 90 6.80 19.93 5.03
CA PRO A 90 6.27 19.86 3.67
C PRO A 90 4.94 19.11 3.65
N ILE A 91 3.96 19.62 2.89
CA ILE A 91 2.61 19.05 2.84
C ILE A 91 2.60 17.57 2.43
N GLU A 92 3.57 17.18 1.60
CA GLU A 92 3.76 15.79 1.18
C GLU A 92 4.14 14.86 2.35
N GLN A 93 4.94 15.37 3.30
CA GLN A 93 5.29 14.63 4.51
C GLN A 93 4.11 14.57 5.48
N GLU A 94 3.35 15.65 5.60
CA GLU A 94 2.15 15.70 6.42
C GLU A 94 1.12 14.65 5.96
N ILE A 95 0.85 14.59 4.64
CA ILE A 95 -0.04 13.58 4.06
C ILE A 95 0.45 12.16 4.37
N ALA A 96 1.76 11.90 4.21
CA ALA A 96 2.33 10.60 4.53
C ALA A 96 2.12 10.23 6.01
N MET A 97 2.42 11.16 6.92
CA MET A 97 2.24 10.95 8.36
C MET A 97 0.79 10.62 8.71
N LYS A 98 -0.17 11.32 8.12
CA LYS A 98 -1.60 11.06 8.30
C LYS A 98 -2.02 9.68 7.81
N GLN A 99 -1.51 9.25 6.66
CA GLN A 99 -1.77 7.91 6.15
C GLN A 99 -1.18 6.84 7.08
N PHE A 100 0.00 7.07 7.65
CA PHE A 100 0.63 6.13 8.59
C PHE A 100 -0.12 6.05 9.91
N GLU A 101 -0.51 7.20 10.45
CA GLU A 101 -1.33 7.27 11.66
C GLU A 101 -2.64 6.50 11.46
N PHE A 102 -3.29 6.69 10.32
CA PHE A 102 -4.50 5.94 9.98
C PHE A 102 -4.27 4.43 9.95
N ILE A 103 -3.23 3.97 9.21
CA ILE A 103 -2.89 2.54 9.09
C ILE A 103 -2.59 1.94 10.48
N LYS A 104 -1.81 2.66 11.30
CA LYS A 104 -1.46 2.24 12.64
C LYS A 104 -2.68 2.18 13.55
N ASN A 105 -3.54 3.20 13.53
CA ASN A 105 -4.76 3.23 14.33
C ASN A 105 -5.70 2.07 13.97
N LYS A 106 -5.81 1.71 12.69
CA LYS A 106 -6.57 0.54 12.24
C LYS A 106 -5.99 -0.77 12.76
N ALA A 107 -4.67 -0.91 12.70
CA ALA A 107 -3.97 -2.07 13.24
C ALA A 107 -4.13 -2.18 14.75
N ASP A 108 -3.95 -1.08 15.50
CA ASP A 108 -4.07 -1.02 16.96
C ASP A 108 -5.51 -1.27 17.43
N ALA A 109 -6.51 -0.92 16.61
CA ALA A 109 -7.92 -1.23 16.85
C ALA A 109 -8.27 -2.72 16.64
N GLY A 110 -7.32 -3.56 16.23
CA GLY A 110 -7.55 -4.98 15.95
C GLY A 110 -8.25 -5.26 14.62
N GLU A 111 -8.32 -4.27 13.72
CA GLU A 111 -8.94 -4.44 12.41
C GLU A 111 -8.06 -5.27 11.47
N SER A 112 -8.67 -6.15 10.71
CA SER A 112 -8.03 -6.91 9.64
C SER A 112 -8.14 -6.17 8.31
N PHE A 113 -7.07 -6.12 7.52
CA PHE A 113 -7.07 -5.46 6.21
C PHE A 113 -5.92 -5.91 5.31
N VAL A 114 -6.09 -5.71 4.02
CA VAL A 114 -5.01 -5.74 3.03
C VAL A 114 -4.57 -4.33 2.74
N ILE A 115 -3.27 -4.08 2.70
CA ILE A 115 -2.72 -2.77 2.32
C ILE A 115 -1.73 -2.89 1.17
N VAL A 116 -1.82 -1.97 0.21
CA VAL A 116 -1.04 -2.01 -1.03
C VAL A 116 0.03 -0.92 -1.04
N GLY A 117 1.28 -1.29 -0.76
CA GLY A 117 2.43 -0.37 -0.70
C GLY A 117 2.41 0.50 0.55
N ARG A 118 2.86 1.77 0.44
CA ARG A 118 2.89 2.77 1.53
C ARG A 118 3.81 2.40 2.69
N CYS A 119 4.84 1.58 2.44
CA CYS A 119 5.77 1.08 3.46
C CYS A 119 5.05 0.46 4.68
N ALA A 120 3.91 -0.17 4.43
CA ALA A 120 3.12 -0.74 5.52
C ALA A 120 3.85 -1.85 6.26
N ASP A 121 4.73 -2.56 5.57
CA ASP A 121 5.67 -3.54 6.12
C ASP A 121 6.64 -2.92 7.12
N GLU A 122 7.13 -1.70 6.88
CA GLU A 122 7.99 -0.97 7.82
C GLU A 122 7.18 -0.36 8.96
N ILE A 123 6.03 0.29 8.65
CA ILE A 123 5.18 0.96 9.65
C ILE A 123 4.65 -0.03 10.68
N LEU A 124 4.33 -1.25 10.24
CA LEU A 124 3.74 -2.32 11.05
C LEU A 124 4.73 -3.45 11.36
N ALA A 125 6.05 -3.24 11.18
CA ALA A 125 7.09 -4.26 11.32
C ALA A 125 7.04 -5.04 12.65
N TYR A 126 6.56 -4.40 13.72
CA TYR A 126 6.45 -5.02 15.04
C TYR A 126 5.05 -5.56 15.35
N ASN A 127 4.10 -5.49 14.40
CA ASN A 127 2.78 -6.07 14.60
C ASN A 127 2.83 -7.60 14.36
N PRO A 128 2.52 -8.44 15.35
CA PRO A 128 2.63 -9.90 15.22
C PRO A 128 1.63 -10.50 14.23
N ASN A 129 0.59 -9.74 13.84
CA ASN A 129 -0.44 -10.18 12.90
C ASN A 129 -0.15 -9.72 11.46
N LEU A 130 1.03 -9.12 11.21
CA LEU A 130 1.45 -8.68 9.88
C LEU A 130 1.99 -9.84 9.06
N VAL A 131 1.41 -10.03 7.88
CA VAL A 131 1.96 -10.84 6.80
C VAL A 131 2.42 -9.92 5.69
N SER A 132 3.73 -9.86 5.45
CA SER A 132 4.31 -9.06 4.36
C SER A 132 4.62 -9.94 3.15
N VAL A 133 4.08 -9.56 1.99
CA VAL A 133 4.33 -10.25 0.72
C VAL A 133 4.82 -9.26 -0.33
N PHE A 134 5.74 -9.70 -1.19
CA PHE A 134 6.24 -8.90 -2.30
C PHE A 134 5.98 -9.61 -3.62
N ILE A 135 5.22 -8.97 -4.52
CA ILE A 135 4.79 -9.54 -5.79
C ILE A 135 5.74 -9.11 -6.91
N THR A 136 6.47 -10.07 -7.44
CA THR A 136 7.29 -9.91 -8.63
C THR A 136 6.58 -10.50 -9.86
N GLY A 137 7.19 -10.40 -11.03
CA GLY A 137 6.69 -11.02 -12.23
C GLY A 137 7.77 -11.12 -13.31
N ASP A 138 7.59 -12.08 -14.22
CA ASP A 138 8.40 -12.17 -15.39
C ASP A 138 8.41 -10.85 -16.17
N ARG A 139 9.59 -10.48 -16.68
CA ARG A 139 9.80 -9.17 -17.32
C ARG A 139 8.90 -8.96 -18.53
N GLU A 140 8.77 -9.96 -19.40
CA GLU A 140 7.97 -9.84 -20.62
C GLU A 140 6.48 -9.77 -20.30
N SER A 141 6.02 -10.54 -19.34
CA SER A 141 4.64 -10.51 -18.85
C SER A 141 4.30 -9.14 -18.22
N LYS A 142 5.24 -8.53 -17.49
CA LYS A 142 5.06 -7.17 -16.94
C LYS A 142 4.97 -6.13 -18.05
N ILE A 143 5.85 -6.20 -19.05
CA ILE A 143 5.84 -5.27 -20.20
C ILE A 143 4.51 -5.38 -20.94
N ALA A 144 4.09 -6.60 -21.30
CA ALA A 144 2.84 -6.83 -22.02
C ALA A 144 1.64 -6.24 -21.25
N ARG A 145 1.56 -6.49 -19.95
CA ARG A 145 0.47 -5.97 -19.08
C ARG A 145 0.47 -4.46 -18.99
N VAL A 146 1.65 -3.81 -18.96
CA VAL A 146 1.75 -2.35 -18.91
C VAL A 146 1.37 -1.74 -20.27
N MET A 147 1.79 -2.34 -21.39
CA MET A 147 1.40 -1.93 -22.74
C MET A 147 -0.13 -1.97 -22.90
N ASP A 148 -0.73 -3.09 -22.54
CA ASP A 148 -2.17 -3.32 -22.66
C ASP A 148 -2.97 -2.34 -21.78
N ARG A 149 -2.62 -2.23 -20.49
CA ARG A 149 -3.33 -1.39 -19.54
C ARG A 149 -3.28 0.10 -19.85
N GLU A 150 -2.16 0.58 -20.39
CA GLU A 150 -1.88 2.00 -20.52
C GLU A 150 -1.80 2.48 -21.97
N GLY A 151 -2.00 1.60 -22.94
CA GLY A 151 -1.94 1.94 -24.35
C GLY A 151 -0.54 2.40 -24.81
N LEU A 152 0.52 1.92 -24.16
CA LEU A 152 1.90 2.33 -24.43
C LEU A 152 2.59 1.39 -25.42
N ASP A 153 3.54 1.94 -26.19
CA ASP A 153 4.48 1.10 -26.91
C ASP A 153 5.48 0.41 -25.96
N ARG A 154 6.19 -0.59 -26.46
CA ARG A 154 7.16 -1.39 -25.66
C ARG A 154 8.24 -0.53 -25.00
N LYS A 155 8.79 0.46 -25.71
CA LYS A 155 9.86 1.33 -25.19
C LYS A 155 9.32 2.23 -24.07
N GLN A 156 8.15 2.80 -24.27
CA GLN A 156 7.45 3.61 -23.28
C GLN A 156 7.11 2.79 -22.03
N ALA A 157 6.57 1.57 -22.20
CA ALA A 157 6.26 0.66 -21.11
C ALA A 157 7.50 0.32 -20.27
N ILE A 158 8.62 -0.03 -20.89
CA ILE A 158 9.89 -0.32 -20.22
C ILE A 158 10.38 0.90 -19.43
N ASN A 159 10.35 2.09 -20.01
CA ASN A 159 10.80 3.30 -19.37
C ASN A 159 9.92 3.64 -18.16
N LYS A 160 8.61 3.49 -18.29
CA LYS A 160 7.65 3.70 -17.20
C LYS A 160 7.88 2.72 -16.06
N MET A 161 8.06 1.44 -16.37
CA MET A 161 8.38 0.41 -15.38
C MET A 161 9.64 0.77 -14.57
N LYS A 162 10.74 1.10 -15.25
CA LYS A 162 12.00 1.49 -14.60
C LYS A 162 11.82 2.69 -13.67
N ARG A 163 11.09 3.73 -14.13
CA ARG A 163 10.81 4.92 -13.33
C ARG A 163 9.99 4.59 -12.08
N MET A 164 8.91 3.83 -12.26
CA MET A 164 8.02 3.49 -11.16
C MET A 164 8.68 2.56 -10.13
N ASP A 165 9.46 1.56 -10.59
CA ASP A 165 10.17 0.66 -9.69
C ASP A 165 11.31 1.40 -8.95
N LYS A 166 11.96 2.38 -9.59
CA LYS A 166 12.92 3.25 -8.91
C LYS A 166 12.26 4.05 -7.79
N ILE A 167 11.11 4.68 -8.06
CA ILE A 167 10.34 5.42 -7.05
C ILE A 167 9.98 4.50 -5.89
N ARG A 168 9.47 3.29 -6.17
CA ARG A 168 9.07 2.33 -5.12
C ARG A 168 10.24 1.88 -4.24
N LYS A 169 11.44 1.68 -4.83
CA LYS A 169 12.64 1.32 -4.07
C LYS A 169 13.17 2.42 -3.15
N THR A 170 12.79 3.67 -3.37
CA THR A 170 13.19 4.77 -2.47
C THR A 170 12.30 4.87 -1.22
N TYR A 171 11.27 4.04 -1.12
CA TYR A 171 10.42 3.93 0.08
C TYR A 171 10.86 2.82 1.05
N HIS A 172 11.89 2.02 0.68
CA HIS A 172 12.42 0.93 1.50
C HIS A 172 13.88 1.25 1.90
#